data_0cf3ff5839fcb7f334cd0ba0ebe3757f
#
_entry.id   0cf3ff5839fcb7f334cd0ba0ebe3757f
#
_cell.length_a   1.000
_cell.length_b   1.000
_cell.length_c   1.000
_cell.angle_alpha   90.00
_cell.angle_beta   90.00
_cell.angle_gamma   90.00
#
_symmetry.space_group_name_H-M   'P 1'
#
loop_
_entity.id
_entity.type
_entity.pdbx_description
1 polymer ?
#
loop_
_entity_poly.entity_id
_entity_poly.type
_entity_poly.pdbx_seq_one_letter_code
_entity_poly.pdbx_strand_id
1 'polypeptide(L)'
;GYQLYVLNEDTAALVGSDIRWVGIGIVNDTVYAVGHAADKKQTEGSGYTALYQIDNGQATPIATLTHGASIVCGGEEGLYILVNDMIYQYQNGQLMSLTQLLPLGIVSNEITGMTAAADGLHLLTEDGFYTLSKCEDTEMVSSEKTAADTILRVGYCNDEVGNIQAALAAFAAENPQITLEAETYASHDELLIKIISGDVPDVLWFNGELATLQMLAGKGLLRELSSIAADLNKSDEYYESILECGTFGDELYVLFPAFSVEIFSAPETILPESRKIETCQQFDELFLPYCPNGYGWTTQNIVLNWFLNDSLSEFVDYDTKESNFQQNSFYEMLAFCKKFPVEFEAATADQPFRTISLRSPAEIVSEENHYALFSSFDAGVSFSPLPFSSYAGFGVNADSYLAVTRACQNDEAVNALLRFIFCTDTQVEIAQQEFGKIVLNKQANEKLWSDADDSGEWKLACEMLQSILQRVDHLNGCVDYSVIEIIAEESNAYFQADASVQDVASRIDQRVTLYLMEQE
;
A
#
# COMPACT_ATOMS: atom_id res chain seq x y z
N GLY A 1 3.87 22.26 -2.99
CA GLY A 1 3.27 23.03 -4.10
C GLY A 1 3.96 24.39 -4.24
N TYR A 2 3.97 24.91 -5.45
CA TYR A 2 4.60 26.18 -5.77
C TYR A 2 3.58 27.32 -5.63
N GLN A 3 4.08 28.54 -5.40
CA GLN A 3 3.29 29.77 -5.50
C GLN A 3 3.60 30.45 -6.84
N LEU A 4 2.56 30.91 -7.52
CA LEU A 4 2.69 31.60 -8.81
C LEU A 4 2.54 33.12 -8.60
N TYR A 5 3.49 33.88 -9.11
CA TYR A 5 3.47 35.33 -9.04
C TYR A 5 3.54 35.93 -10.45
N VAL A 6 2.78 36.98 -10.68
CA VAL A 6 2.98 37.89 -11.82
C VAL A 6 3.86 39.03 -11.36
N LEU A 7 4.98 39.23 -12.08
CA LEU A 7 5.92 40.31 -11.82
C LEU A 7 5.64 41.45 -12.78
N ASN A 8 5.39 42.63 -12.23
CA ASN A 8 5.43 43.92 -12.96
C ASN A 8 6.69 44.66 -12.51
N GLU A 9 7.09 45.73 -13.24
CA GLU A 9 8.38 46.44 -13.02
C GLU A 9 8.70 46.73 -11.55
N ASP A 10 7.67 46.98 -10.70
CA ASP A 10 7.86 47.35 -9.29
C ASP A 10 7.04 46.48 -8.30
N THR A 11 6.28 45.47 -8.75
CA THR A 11 5.37 44.69 -7.88
C THR A 11 5.32 43.21 -8.26
N ALA A 12 5.10 42.35 -7.24
CA ALA A 12 4.78 40.95 -7.41
C ALA A 12 3.37 40.69 -6.88
N ALA A 13 2.48 40.17 -7.71
CA ALA A 13 1.13 39.82 -7.32
C ALA A 13 0.97 38.29 -7.32
N LEU A 14 0.48 37.71 -6.20
CA LEU A 14 0.19 36.28 -6.07
C LEU A 14 -1.04 35.94 -6.91
N VAL A 15 -0.92 34.88 -7.72
CA VAL A 15 -2.00 34.35 -8.57
C VAL A 15 -2.61 33.15 -7.88
N GLY A 16 -3.92 33.20 -7.62
CA GLY A 16 -4.67 32.06 -7.07
C GLY A 16 -4.16 31.61 -5.71
N SER A 17 -4.41 32.41 -4.65
CA SER A 17 -3.97 32.12 -3.28
C SER A 17 -4.47 30.77 -2.73
N ASP A 18 -5.55 30.25 -3.31
CA ASP A 18 -6.22 29.01 -2.90
C ASP A 18 -5.82 27.81 -3.79
N ILE A 19 -4.86 28.01 -4.69
CA ILE A 19 -4.42 26.98 -5.64
C ILE A 19 -2.98 26.59 -5.31
N ARG A 20 -2.74 25.28 -5.20
CA ARG A 20 -1.40 24.71 -5.13
C ARG A 20 -0.93 24.42 -6.54
N TRP A 21 -0.04 25.22 -7.06
CA TRP A 21 0.47 25.10 -8.43
C TRP A 21 1.42 23.90 -8.59
N VAL A 22 1.31 23.22 -9.72
CA VAL A 22 2.14 22.09 -10.14
C VAL A 22 3.20 22.55 -11.13
N GLY A 23 2.79 23.27 -12.18
CA GLY A 23 3.69 23.75 -13.21
C GLY A 23 3.02 24.75 -14.13
N ILE A 24 3.84 25.38 -14.98
CA ILE A 24 3.40 26.34 -15.98
C ILE A 24 3.98 25.98 -17.35
N GLY A 25 3.26 26.39 -18.41
CA GLY A 25 3.72 26.30 -19.78
C GLY A 25 3.24 27.51 -20.59
N ILE A 26 3.96 27.85 -21.63
CA ILE A 26 3.61 28.97 -22.53
C ILE A 26 3.37 28.40 -23.92
N VAL A 27 2.23 28.76 -24.51
CA VAL A 27 1.86 28.39 -25.88
C VAL A 27 1.35 29.64 -26.58
N ASN A 28 1.99 30.05 -27.68
CA ASN A 28 1.61 31.25 -28.46
C ASN A 28 1.38 32.47 -27.57
N ASP A 29 2.37 32.84 -26.74
CA ASP A 29 2.34 33.96 -25.78
C ASP A 29 1.25 33.89 -24.71
N THR A 30 0.50 32.79 -24.63
CA THR A 30 -0.50 32.55 -23.59
C THR A 30 0.11 31.67 -22.47
N VAL A 31 -0.02 32.14 -21.24
CA VAL A 31 0.45 31.41 -20.07
C VAL A 31 -0.64 30.45 -19.56
N TYR A 32 -0.29 29.20 -19.41
CA TYR A 32 -1.12 28.19 -18.81
C TYR A 32 -0.47 27.66 -17.54
N ALA A 33 -1.27 27.25 -16.58
CA ALA A 33 -0.78 26.64 -15.35
C ALA A 33 -1.67 25.49 -14.93
N VAL A 34 -1.10 24.46 -14.35
CA VAL A 34 -1.84 23.36 -13.72
C VAL A 34 -1.72 23.47 -12.21
N GLY A 35 -2.82 23.30 -11.52
CA GLY A 35 -2.86 23.42 -10.07
C GLY A 35 -4.02 22.67 -9.42
N HIS A 36 -3.85 22.37 -8.14
CA HIS A 36 -4.86 21.79 -7.27
C HIS A 36 -5.62 22.89 -6.54
N ALA A 37 -6.91 22.97 -6.75
CA ALA A 37 -7.79 23.82 -5.98
C ALA A 37 -8.39 23.06 -4.81
N ALA A 38 -8.29 23.63 -3.60
CA ALA A 38 -8.99 23.08 -2.43
C ALA A 38 -10.50 23.26 -2.61
N ASP A 39 -11.26 22.20 -2.50
CA ASP A 39 -12.72 22.30 -2.44
C ASP A 39 -13.11 22.78 -1.02
N LYS A 40 -13.60 24.01 -0.92
CA LYS A 40 -14.01 24.63 0.35
C LYS A 40 -15.24 23.99 0.99
N LYS A 41 -15.87 23.00 0.35
CA LYS A 41 -17.10 22.36 0.79
C LYS A 41 -16.95 20.90 1.24
N GLN A 42 -15.80 20.30 1.05
CA GLN A 42 -15.53 18.93 1.47
C GLN A 42 -14.44 18.88 2.53
N THR A 43 -14.52 17.87 3.41
CA THR A 43 -13.51 17.54 4.43
C THR A 43 -12.13 17.36 3.82
N GLU A 44 -11.09 17.64 4.59
CA GLU A 44 -9.67 17.60 4.20
C GLU A 44 -9.34 16.40 3.28
N GLY A 45 -8.88 16.70 2.06
CA GLY A 45 -8.37 15.71 1.11
C GLY A 45 -8.98 15.75 -0.29
N SER A 46 -10.18 16.26 -0.50
CA SER A 46 -10.81 16.32 -1.82
C SER A 46 -10.53 17.65 -2.54
N GLY A 47 -9.46 17.69 -3.30
CA GLY A 47 -9.18 18.75 -4.25
C GLY A 47 -9.30 18.22 -5.69
N TYR A 48 -9.58 19.07 -6.64
CA TYR A 48 -9.49 18.71 -8.05
C TYR A 48 -8.30 19.40 -8.72
N THR A 49 -7.67 18.70 -9.65
CA THR A 49 -6.63 19.25 -10.51
C THR A 49 -7.27 19.89 -11.73
N ALA A 50 -6.87 21.11 -12.04
CA ALA A 50 -7.37 21.81 -13.20
C ALA A 50 -6.26 22.52 -13.98
N LEU A 51 -6.49 22.65 -15.27
CA LEU A 51 -5.73 23.51 -16.16
C LEU A 51 -6.36 24.90 -16.15
N TYR A 52 -5.51 25.90 -15.95
CA TYR A 52 -5.88 27.33 -15.91
C TYR A 52 -5.19 28.08 -17.03
N GLN A 53 -5.90 29.01 -17.60
CA GLN A 53 -5.29 30.11 -18.39
C GLN A 53 -5.02 31.28 -17.47
N ILE A 54 -3.82 31.82 -17.55
CA ILE A 54 -3.40 32.97 -16.74
C ILE A 54 -3.39 34.22 -17.62
N ASP A 55 -4.24 35.20 -17.29
CA ASP A 55 -4.29 36.49 -17.96
C ASP A 55 -4.32 37.61 -16.92
N ASN A 56 -3.41 38.58 -17.07
CA ASN A 56 -3.29 39.75 -16.19
C ASN A 56 -3.32 39.43 -14.68
N GLY A 57 -2.72 38.27 -14.28
CA GLY A 57 -2.68 37.82 -12.89
C GLY A 57 -3.94 37.15 -12.40
N GLN A 58 -4.89 36.87 -13.26
CA GLN A 58 -6.08 36.08 -12.95
C GLN A 58 -5.96 34.67 -13.53
N ALA A 59 -6.31 33.66 -12.73
CA ALA A 59 -6.35 32.28 -13.14
C ALA A 59 -7.80 31.88 -13.47
N THR A 60 -8.05 31.50 -14.71
CA THR A 60 -9.35 31.04 -15.19
C THR A 60 -9.27 29.56 -15.49
N PRO A 61 -10.04 28.68 -14.82
CA PRO A 61 -10.03 27.23 -15.10
C PRO A 61 -10.64 26.99 -16.49
N ILE A 62 -9.96 26.17 -17.30
CA ILE A 62 -10.36 25.87 -18.69
C ILE A 62 -10.55 24.38 -18.94
N ALA A 63 -9.97 23.51 -18.13
CA ALA A 63 -10.19 22.07 -18.17
C ALA A 63 -9.96 21.46 -16.78
N THR A 64 -10.71 20.40 -16.45
CA THR A 64 -10.49 19.59 -15.25
C THR A 64 -9.71 18.35 -15.64
N LEU A 65 -8.72 17.97 -14.84
CA LEU A 65 -7.96 16.74 -14.96
C LEU A 65 -8.51 15.76 -13.93
N THR A 66 -8.69 14.50 -14.34
CA THR A 66 -9.26 13.45 -13.50
C THR A 66 -8.31 13.02 -12.37
N HIS A 67 -7.00 13.30 -12.54
CA HIS A 67 -5.93 12.90 -11.61
C HIS A 67 -4.92 14.03 -11.41
N GLY A 68 -3.99 13.83 -10.47
CA GLY A 68 -2.92 14.78 -10.19
C GLY A 68 -1.92 14.85 -11.34
N ALA A 69 -1.69 16.06 -11.87
CA ALA A 69 -0.61 16.30 -12.82
C ALA A 69 0.72 16.46 -12.11
N SER A 70 1.82 15.99 -12.74
CA SER A 70 3.17 16.09 -12.20
C SER A 70 4.04 17.11 -12.95
N ILE A 71 3.96 17.16 -14.28
CA ILE A 71 4.81 18.00 -15.12
C ILE A 71 3.98 18.67 -16.23
N VAL A 72 4.35 19.91 -16.55
CA VAL A 72 3.70 20.70 -17.60
C VAL A 72 4.78 21.37 -18.43
N CYS A 73 4.66 21.33 -19.76
CA CYS A 73 5.50 22.12 -20.65
C CYS A 73 4.71 22.68 -21.84
N GLY A 74 5.12 23.84 -22.33
CA GLY A 74 4.60 24.44 -23.56
C GLY A 74 5.43 24.03 -24.78
N GLY A 75 4.78 23.90 -25.92
CA GLY A 75 5.40 23.66 -27.22
C GLY A 75 4.69 24.41 -28.34
N GLU A 76 5.22 24.35 -29.57
CA GLU A 76 4.62 25.03 -30.74
C GLU A 76 3.21 24.50 -31.05
N GLU A 77 2.95 23.24 -30.77
CA GLU A 77 1.71 22.56 -31.13
C GLU A 77 0.69 22.51 -29.98
N GLY A 78 1.03 22.98 -28.78
CA GLY A 78 0.14 23.02 -27.64
C GLY A 78 0.86 22.87 -26.30
N LEU A 79 0.08 22.71 -25.24
CA LEU A 79 0.56 22.44 -23.90
C LEU A 79 0.54 20.93 -23.66
N TYR A 80 1.63 20.42 -23.12
CA TYR A 80 1.75 19.00 -22.77
C TYR A 80 1.73 18.85 -21.26
N ILE A 81 0.98 17.89 -20.78
CA ILE A 81 0.73 17.66 -19.34
C ILE A 81 0.93 16.18 -19.06
N LEU A 82 1.82 15.85 -18.15
CA LEU A 82 1.95 14.51 -17.61
C LEU A 82 1.01 14.34 -16.42
N VAL A 83 0.09 13.40 -16.53
CA VAL A 83 -0.88 13.04 -15.50
C VAL A 83 -0.75 11.55 -15.26
N ASN A 84 -0.26 11.16 -14.10
CA ASN A 84 0.10 9.78 -13.80
C ASN A 84 1.06 9.24 -14.87
N ASP A 85 0.60 8.23 -15.61
CA ASP A 85 1.34 7.53 -16.67
C ASP A 85 0.97 8.00 -18.10
N MET A 86 0.07 8.99 -18.22
CA MET A 86 -0.47 9.45 -19.49
C MET A 86 0.01 10.87 -19.82
N ILE A 87 0.51 11.08 -21.02
CA ILE A 87 0.77 12.40 -21.55
C ILE A 87 -0.49 12.89 -22.29
N TYR A 88 -0.95 14.07 -21.88
CA TYR A 88 -2.04 14.79 -22.53
C TYR A 88 -1.49 15.99 -23.29
N GLN A 89 -2.15 16.32 -24.40
CA GLN A 89 -1.95 17.57 -25.14
C GLN A 89 -3.21 18.43 -25.04
N TYR A 90 -3.02 19.68 -24.63
CA TYR A 90 -4.07 20.71 -24.73
C TYR A 90 -3.79 21.59 -25.93
N GLN A 91 -4.68 21.54 -26.93
CA GLN A 91 -4.58 22.30 -28.17
C GLN A 91 -5.99 22.73 -28.62
N ASN A 92 -6.15 23.97 -29.10
CA ASN A 92 -7.41 24.49 -29.66
C ASN A 92 -8.63 24.35 -28.72
N GLY A 93 -8.42 24.45 -27.41
CA GLY A 93 -9.49 24.32 -26.42
C GLY A 93 -9.88 22.90 -26.05
N GLN A 94 -9.15 21.90 -26.53
CA GLN A 94 -9.39 20.49 -26.26
C GLN A 94 -8.18 19.85 -25.58
N LEU A 95 -8.47 18.99 -24.59
CA LEU A 95 -7.49 18.13 -23.94
C LEU A 95 -7.60 16.73 -24.57
N MET A 96 -6.51 16.21 -25.10
CA MET A 96 -6.45 14.91 -25.78
C MET A 96 -5.35 14.07 -25.13
N SER A 97 -5.58 12.78 -24.92
CA SER A 97 -4.54 11.82 -24.56
C SER A 97 -3.64 11.57 -25.77
N LEU A 98 -2.33 11.59 -25.55
CA LEU A 98 -1.34 11.31 -26.61
C LEU A 98 -0.78 9.91 -26.52
N THR A 99 -0.19 9.57 -25.39
CA THR A 99 0.48 8.28 -25.21
C THR A 99 0.58 7.92 -23.73
N GLN A 100 0.52 6.64 -23.46
CA GLN A 100 0.83 6.06 -22.16
C GLN A 100 2.33 5.71 -22.14
N LEU A 101 3.01 6.01 -21.03
CA LEU A 101 4.46 5.86 -20.91
C LEU A 101 4.88 4.44 -20.53
N LEU A 102 4.10 3.81 -19.67
CA LEU A 102 4.42 2.52 -19.10
C LEU A 102 4.58 1.41 -20.16
N PRO A 103 3.72 1.32 -21.20
CA PRO A 103 3.94 0.37 -22.31
C PRO A 103 5.20 0.64 -23.12
N LEU A 104 5.79 1.84 -22.99
CA LEU A 104 7.06 2.21 -23.61
C LEU A 104 8.27 1.90 -22.71
N GLY A 105 8.05 1.30 -21.53
CA GLY A 105 9.09 1.04 -20.54
C GLY A 105 9.55 2.30 -19.80
N ILE A 106 8.74 3.36 -19.75
CA ILE A 106 9.08 4.63 -19.11
C ILE A 106 8.23 4.79 -17.84
N VAL A 107 8.88 4.97 -16.71
CA VAL A 107 8.24 5.16 -15.40
C VAL A 107 7.97 6.63 -15.16
N SER A 108 6.71 7.00 -15.03
CA SER A 108 6.29 8.42 -14.98
C SER A 108 6.77 9.17 -13.74
N ASN A 109 6.91 8.52 -12.59
CA ASN A 109 7.41 9.13 -11.36
C ASN A 109 8.93 9.39 -11.35
N GLU A 110 9.69 8.77 -12.26
CA GLU A 110 11.12 9.04 -12.45
C GLU A 110 11.37 10.26 -13.36
N ILE A 111 10.33 10.76 -14.03
CA ILE A 111 10.48 11.91 -14.92
C ILE A 111 10.66 13.18 -14.09
N THR A 112 11.84 13.77 -14.18
CA THR A 112 12.21 15.01 -13.50
C THR A 112 12.00 16.26 -14.36
N GLY A 113 11.86 16.08 -15.68
CA GLY A 113 11.63 17.17 -16.61
C GLY A 113 11.02 16.73 -17.92
N MET A 114 10.25 17.63 -18.53
CA MET A 114 9.65 17.46 -19.86
C MET A 114 9.79 18.73 -20.67
N THR A 115 10.13 18.61 -21.94
CA THR A 115 10.18 19.74 -22.88
C THR A 115 9.74 19.33 -24.26
N ALA A 116 9.05 20.22 -24.96
CA ALA A 116 8.64 20.01 -26.35
C ALA A 116 9.64 20.67 -27.31
N ALA A 117 10.03 19.94 -28.34
CA ALA A 117 10.91 20.39 -29.39
C ALA A 117 10.33 20.04 -30.78
N ALA A 118 10.98 20.46 -31.85
CA ALA A 118 10.51 20.20 -33.22
C ALA A 118 10.52 18.72 -33.60
N ASP A 119 11.36 17.91 -32.96
CA ASP A 119 11.51 16.47 -33.17
C ASP A 119 10.65 15.61 -32.25
N GLY A 120 9.95 16.20 -31.26
CA GLY A 120 9.07 15.49 -30.34
C GLY A 120 9.06 16.01 -28.91
N LEU A 121 8.60 15.18 -28.00
CA LEU A 121 8.68 15.42 -26.57
C LEU A 121 9.93 14.77 -25.99
N HIS A 122 10.68 15.53 -25.24
CA HIS A 122 11.85 15.04 -24.53
C HIS A 122 11.52 14.90 -23.05
N LEU A 123 11.79 13.73 -22.50
CA LEU A 123 11.60 13.38 -21.10
C LEU A 123 12.97 13.16 -20.46
N LEU A 124 13.20 13.77 -19.31
CA LEU A 124 14.41 13.60 -18.52
C LEU A 124 14.06 12.79 -17.27
N THR A 125 14.78 11.71 -17.04
CA THR A 125 14.78 10.95 -15.80
C THR A 125 16.14 11.04 -15.12
N GLU A 126 16.28 10.48 -13.93
CA GLU A 126 17.59 10.42 -13.24
C GLU A 126 18.60 9.56 -14.03
N ASP A 127 18.11 8.50 -14.68
CA ASP A 127 18.93 7.51 -15.36
C ASP A 127 19.04 7.70 -16.87
N GLY A 128 18.25 8.60 -17.46
CA GLY A 128 18.22 8.69 -18.90
C GLY A 128 17.49 9.89 -19.49
N PHE A 129 17.47 9.87 -20.80
CA PHE A 129 16.81 10.87 -21.63
C PHE A 129 16.04 10.15 -22.74
N TYR A 130 14.75 10.38 -22.80
CA TYR A 130 13.86 9.78 -23.80
C TYR A 130 13.35 10.84 -24.78
N THR A 131 13.19 10.45 -26.04
CA THR A 131 12.55 11.27 -27.07
C THR A 131 11.33 10.54 -27.60
N LEU A 132 10.15 11.08 -27.38
CA LEU A 132 8.90 10.61 -27.95
C LEU A 132 8.65 11.36 -29.25
N SER A 133 8.96 10.76 -30.39
CA SER A 133 8.76 11.37 -31.72
C SER A 133 7.34 11.08 -32.20
N LYS A 134 6.78 12.01 -32.99
CA LYS A 134 5.55 11.74 -33.73
C LYS A 134 5.79 10.61 -34.71
N CYS A 135 4.96 9.60 -34.66
CA CYS A 135 4.87 8.65 -35.76
C CYS A 135 4.20 9.39 -36.92
N GLU A 136 4.93 9.70 -38.00
CA GLU A 136 4.28 10.08 -39.24
C GLU A 136 3.44 8.87 -39.68
N ASP A 137 2.21 9.09 -40.17
CA ASP A 137 1.30 8.09 -40.74
C ASP A 137 1.89 7.39 -42.00
N THR A 138 3.09 6.93 -41.88
CA THR A 138 3.70 6.00 -42.83
C THR A 138 3.44 4.63 -42.26
N GLU A 139 2.32 4.03 -42.70
CA GLU A 139 2.05 2.60 -42.58
C GLU A 139 2.59 2.12 -41.20
N MET A 140 1.69 2.05 -40.18
CA MET A 140 2.00 1.09 -39.14
C MET A 140 2.70 -0.05 -39.90
N VAL A 141 4.03 -0.14 -39.77
CA VAL A 141 4.71 -1.35 -40.14
C VAL A 141 3.90 -2.37 -39.41
N SER A 142 2.97 -2.94 -40.10
CA SER A 142 2.43 -4.21 -39.76
C SER A 142 3.67 -5.12 -39.75
N SER A 143 4.41 -5.10 -38.62
CA SER A 143 4.99 -6.34 -38.18
C SER A 143 3.80 -7.24 -38.33
N GLU A 144 3.84 -8.10 -39.34
CA GLU A 144 2.75 -9.03 -39.68
C GLU A 144 2.12 -9.40 -38.33
N LYS A 145 0.83 -9.04 -38.14
CA LYS A 145 0.01 -9.51 -37.00
C LYS A 145 -0.03 -11.03 -37.14
N THR A 146 1.08 -11.64 -36.76
CA THR A 146 1.26 -13.06 -36.62
C THR A 146 0.81 -13.39 -35.22
N ALA A 147 -0.41 -13.91 -35.16
CA ALA A 147 -1.12 -14.32 -33.95
C ALA A 147 -1.62 -13.16 -33.10
N ALA A 148 -2.90 -13.19 -32.71
CA ALA A 148 -3.60 -12.16 -31.96
C ALA A 148 -2.70 -11.60 -30.85
N ASP A 149 -2.40 -10.27 -30.92
CA ASP A 149 -1.62 -9.59 -29.90
C ASP A 149 -2.23 -9.93 -28.54
N THR A 150 -1.45 -10.58 -27.71
CA THR A 150 -1.87 -10.96 -26.38
C THR A 150 -1.93 -9.69 -25.54
N ILE A 151 -3.13 -9.22 -25.21
CA ILE A 151 -3.33 -8.06 -24.37
C ILE A 151 -3.45 -8.53 -22.92
N LEU A 152 -2.74 -7.86 -22.01
CA LEU A 152 -2.83 -8.04 -20.58
C LEU A 152 -3.20 -6.70 -19.94
N ARG A 153 -4.38 -6.62 -19.34
CA ARG A 153 -4.87 -5.44 -18.63
C ARG A 153 -4.54 -5.56 -17.15
N VAL A 154 -3.78 -4.62 -16.61
CA VAL A 154 -3.42 -4.57 -15.19
C VAL A 154 -4.00 -3.31 -14.55
N GLY A 155 -4.87 -3.48 -13.57
CA GLY A 155 -5.48 -2.38 -12.82
C GLY A 155 -4.81 -2.17 -11.47
N TYR A 156 -4.51 -0.91 -11.12
CA TYR A 156 -3.94 -0.53 -9.83
C TYR A 156 -4.42 0.86 -9.38
N CYS A 157 -4.39 1.11 -8.08
CA CYS A 157 -4.76 2.41 -7.54
C CYS A 157 -3.54 3.35 -7.45
N ASN A 158 -3.79 4.65 -7.50
CA ASN A 158 -2.77 5.68 -7.74
C ASN A 158 -1.92 6.05 -6.52
N ASP A 159 -2.31 5.62 -5.34
CA ASP A 159 -1.64 6.06 -4.13
C ASP A 159 -0.43 5.18 -3.80
N GLU A 160 0.78 5.73 -3.94
CA GLU A 160 2.07 5.18 -3.45
C GLU A 160 2.76 4.09 -4.32
N VAL A 161 2.52 4.04 -5.63
CA VAL A 161 2.83 2.84 -6.42
C VAL A 161 4.00 2.98 -7.40
N GLY A 162 5.03 3.74 -7.05
CA GLY A 162 6.24 3.82 -7.89
C GLY A 162 6.80 2.44 -8.27
N ASN A 163 6.73 1.49 -7.35
CA ASN A 163 7.28 0.13 -7.53
C ASN A 163 6.48 -0.71 -8.53
N ILE A 164 5.15 -0.59 -8.52
CA ILE A 164 4.30 -1.31 -9.47
C ILE A 164 4.57 -0.80 -10.89
N GLN A 165 4.63 0.51 -11.07
CA GLN A 165 4.92 1.09 -12.38
C GLN A 165 6.28 0.67 -12.91
N ALA A 166 7.33 0.69 -12.09
CA ALA A 166 8.66 0.25 -12.48
C ALA A 166 8.68 -1.24 -12.89
N ALA A 167 8.07 -2.11 -12.09
CA ALA A 167 7.99 -3.53 -12.40
C ALA A 167 7.18 -3.81 -13.69
N LEU A 168 6.06 -3.11 -13.90
CA LEU A 168 5.26 -3.25 -15.10
C LEU A 168 5.97 -2.71 -16.34
N ALA A 169 6.72 -1.61 -16.23
CA ALA A 169 7.52 -1.05 -17.31
C ALA A 169 8.65 -2.02 -17.72
N ALA A 170 9.36 -2.58 -16.75
CA ALA A 170 10.39 -3.58 -17.00
C ALA A 170 9.80 -4.86 -17.62
N PHE A 171 8.64 -5.33 -17.13
CA PHE A 171 7.92 -6.45 -17.73
C PHE A 171 7.57 -6.19 -19.19
N ALA A 172 7.04 -5.02 -19.51
CA ALA A 172 6.68 -4.66 -20.89
C ALA A 172 7.91 -4.63 -21.81
N ALA A 173 9.04 -4.12 -21.33
CA ALA A 173 10.30 -4.09 -22.09
C ALA A 173 10.85 -5.50 -22.39
N GLU A 174 10.73 -6.42 -21.44
CA GLU A 174 11.22 -7.81 -21.60
C GLU A 174 10.24 -8.70 -22.37
N ASN A 175 8.95 -8.34 -22.43
CA ASN A 175 7.89 -9.14 -23.04
C ASN A 175 7.17 -8.40 -24.17
N PRO A 176 7.86 -7.96 -25.25
CA PRO A 176 7.27 -7.15 -26.31
C PRO A 176 6.15 -7.85 -27.11
N GLN A 177 5.98 -9.16 -26.93
CA GLN A 177 4.89 -9.95 -27.51
C GLN A 177 3.57 -9.82 -26.74
N ILE A 178 3.59 -9.24 -25.52
CA ILE A 178 2.44 -8.97 -24.68
C ILE A 178 2.20 -7.47 -24.70
N THR A 179 1.05 -7.05 -25.20
CA THR A 179 0.61 -5.65 -25.09
C THR A 179 0.09 -5.43 -23.69
N LEU A 180 0.85 -4.69 -22.87
CA LEU A 180 0.44 -4.34 -21.53
C LEU A 180 -0.44 -3.09 -21.58
N GLU A 181 -1.66 -3.18 -21.04
CA GLU A 181 -2.55 -2.05 -20.78
C GLU A 181 -2.64 -1.83 -19.27
N ALA A 182 -2.01 -0.77 -18.79
CA ALA A 182 -2.03 -0.41 -17.38
C ALA A 182 -3.15 0.60 -17.11
N GLU A 183 -4.07 0.26 -16.22
CA GLU A 183 -5.21 1.09 -15.84
C GLU A 183 -5.04 1.60 -14.42
N THR A 184 -4.96 2.92 -14.26
CA THR A 184 -4.82 3.56 -12.96
C THR A 184 -6.17 4.07 -12.49
N TYR A 185 -6.55 3.74 -11.28
CA TYR A 185 -7.78 4.18 -10.62
C TYR A 185 -7.48 5.19 -9.52
N ALA A 186 -8.32 6.21 -9.37
CA ALA A 186 -8.13 7.26 -8.37
C ALA A 186 -8.40 6.76 -6.93
N SER A 187 -9.18 5.70 -6.80
CA SER A 187 -9.54 5.10 -5.51
C SER A 187 -9.97 3.65 -5.68
N HIS A 188 -10.01 2.91 -4.58
CA HIS A 188 -10.57 1.57 -4.53
C HIS A 188 -12.05 1.52 -4.92
N ASP A 189 -12.82 2.55 -4.55
CA ASP A 189 -14.22 2.66 -4.94
C ASP A 189 -14.41 2.75 -6.46
N GLU A 190 -13.55 3.51 -7.15
CA GLU A 190 -13.58 3.58 -8.61
C GLU A 190 -13.29 2.22 -9.24
N LEU A 191 -12.28 1.52 -8.74
CA LEU A 191 -11.95 0.16 -9.17
C LEU A 191 -13.12 -0.81 -8.92
N LEU A 192 -13.75 -0.76 -7.75
CA LEU A 192 -14.92 -1.60 -7.43
C LEU A 192 -16.11 -1.32 -8.37
N ILE A 193 -16.38 -0.05 -8.69
CA ILE A 193 -17.43 0.32 -9.66
C ILE A 193 -17.12 -0.29 -11.02
N LYS A 194 -15.86 -0.28 -11.47
CA LYS A 194 -15.45 -0.90 -12.72
C LYS A 194 -15.66 -2.42 -12.70
N ILE A 195 -15.23 -3.09 -11.64
CA ILE A 195 -15.44 -4.53 -11.45
C ILE A 195 -16.94 -4.88 -11.50
N ILE A 196 -17.79 -4.14 -10.81
CA ILE A 196 -19.23 -4.36 -10.80
C ILE A 196 -19.87 -4.09 -12.17
N SER A 197 -19.38 -3.10 -12.93
CA SER A 197 -19.88 -2.78 -14.27
C SER A 197 -19.47 -3.80 -15.34
N GLY A 198 -18.55 -4.72 -15.02
CA GLY A 198 -18.05 -5.75 -15.94
C GLY A 198 -16.91 -5.28 -16.86
N ASP A 199 -16.42 -4.05 -16.69
CA ASP A 199 -15.21 -3.56 -17.34
C ASP A 199 -14.02 -3.79 -16.39
N VAL A 200 -13.50 -5.01 -16.39
CA VAL A 200 -12.57 -5.51 -15.36
C VAL A 200 -11.21 -5.76 -15.96
N PRO A 201 -10.11 -5.28 -15.35
CA PRO A 201 -8.75 -5.70 -15.71
C PRO A 201 -8.54 -7.20 -15.52
N ASP A 202 -7.54 -7.77 -16.20
CA ASP A 202 -7.17 -9.18 -16.03
C ASP A 202 -6.50 -9.43 -14.67
N VAL A 203 -5.60 -8.52 -14.30
CA VAL A 203 -4.85 -8.58 -13.04
C VAL A 203 -5.14 -7.31 -12.24
N LEU A 204 -5.39 -7.48 -10.96
CA LEU A 204 -5.44 -6.42 -9.97
C LEU A 204 -4.12 -6.40 -9.22
N TRP A 205 -3.41 -5.28 -9.25
CA TRP A 205 -2.30 -5.03 -8.36
C TRP A 205 -2.71 -3.95 -7.36
N PHE A 206 -3.03 -4.39 -6.19
CA PHE A 206 -3.87 -3.66 -5.26
C PHE A 206 -3.12 -3.42 -3.94
N ASN A 207 -2.94 -2.17 -3.55
CA ASN A 207 -2.37 -1.78 -2.26
C ASN A 207 -3.44 -1.33 -1.25
N GLY A 208 -4.57 -1.97 -1.26
CA GLY A 208 -5.71 -1.63 -0.43
C GLY A 208 -6.02 -2.67 0.62
N GLU A 209 -7.22 -2.54 1.18
CA GLU A 209 -7.72 -3.43 2.21
C GLU A 209 -7.86 -4.86 1.69
N LEU A 210 -7.20 -5.79 2.33
CA LEU A 210 -7.29 -7.21 2.01
C LEU A 210 -8.74 -7.71 2.10
N ALA A 211 -9.54 -7.15 3.00
CA ALA A 211 -10.97 -7.45 3.13
C ALA A 211 -11.76 -7.24 1.82
N THR A 212 -11.38 -6.24 1.02
CA THR A 212 -11.96 -6.03 -0.30
C THR A 212 -11.69 -7.19 -1.25
N LEU A 213 -10.44 -7.70 -1.28
CA LEU A 213 -10.10 -8.87 -2.11
C LEU A 213 -10.79 -10.14 -1.62
N GLN A 214 -10.91 -10.32 -0.30
CA GLN A 214 -11.66 -11.42 0.30
C GLN A 214 -13.14 -11.37 -0.10
N MET A 215 -13.76 -10.19 -0.06
CA MET A 215 -15.13 -9.98 -0.53
C MET A 215 -15.27 -10.32 -2.03
N LEU A 216 -14.35 -9.86 -2.88
CA LEU A 216 -14.35 -10.16 -4.31
C LEU A 216 -14.20 -11.66 -4.57
N ALA A 217 -13.33 -12.35 -3.83
CA ALA A 217 -13.19 -13.81 -3.90
C ALA A 217 -14.49 -14.51 -3.49
N GLY A 218 -15.11 -14.12 -2.36
CA GLY A 218 -16.38 -14.67 -1.89
C GLY A 218 -17.53 -14.46 -2.88
N LYS A 219 -17.54 -13.34 -3.63
CA LYS A 219 -18.51 -13.08 -4.73
C LYS A 219 -18.16 -13.84 -6.03
N GLY A 220 -17.06 -14.60 -6.06
CA GLY A 220 -16.60 -15.37 -7.22
C GLY A 220 -16.11 -14.47 -8.37
N LEU A 221 -15.62 -13.27 -8.07
CA LEU A 221 -15.09 -12.31 -9.04
C LEU A 221 -13.57 -12.47 -9.27
N LEU A 222 -12.87 -13.15 -8.35
CA LEU A 222 -11.47 -13.53 -8.49
C LEU A 222 -11.33 -14.99 -8.95
N ARG A 223 -10.17 -15.29 -9.51
CA ARG A 223 -9.76 -16.66 -9.89
C ARG A 223 -8.93 -17.26 -8.79
N GLU A 224 -9.09 -18.54 -8.59
CA GLU A 224 -8.19 -19.36 -7.81
C GLU A 224 -6.84 -19.47 -8.52
N LEU A 225 -5.74 -19.25 -7.79
CA LEU A 225 -4.39 -19.09 -8.32
C LEU A 225 -3.50 -20.32 -8.21
N SER A 226 -3.90 -21.39 -7.50
CA SER A 226 -3.04 -22.56 -7.28
C SER A 226 -2.56 -23.20 -8.58
N SER A 227 -3.40 -23.20 -9.63
CA SER A 227 -3.02 -23.69 -10.95
C SER A 227 -2.09 -22.75 -11.69
N ILE A 228 -2.29 -21.45 -11.55
CA ILE A 228 -1.48 -20.40 -12.18
C ILE A 228 -0.15 -20.25 -11.43
N ALA A 229 -0.19 -20.29 -10.11
CA ALA A 229 0.98 -20.24 -9.23
C ALA A 229 1.68 -21.59 -9.05
N ALA A 230 1.28 -22.62 -9.78
CA ALA A 230 1.81 -23.98 -9.61
C ALA A 230 3.33 -24.07 -9.80
N ASP A 231 3.91 -23.20 -10.60
CA ASP A 231 5.36 -23.13 -10.78
C ASP A 231 6.05 -22.49 -9.55
N LEU A 232 5.39 -21.55 -8.87
CA LEU A 232 5.87 -20.95 -7.63
C LEU A 232 5.83 -21.98 -6.47
N ASN A 233 4.80 -22.81 -6.41
CA ASN A 233 4.64 -23.83 -5.37
C ASN A 233 5.59 -25.05 -5.53
N LYS A 234 6.21 -25.21 -6.70
CA LYS A 234 7.08 -26.38 -6.97
C LYS A 234 8.55 -26.15 -6.68
N SER A 235 8.94 -24.91 -6.40
CA SER A 235 10.34 -24.58 -6.18
C SER A 235 10.62 -24.34 -4.70
N ASP A 236 11.73 -24.88 -4.19
CA ASP A 236 12.26 -24.53 -2.86
C ASP A 236 12.69 -23.04 -2.77
N GLU A 237 12.44 -22.26 -3.83
CA GLU A 237 12.83 -20.85 -3.95
C GLU A 237 11.93 -19.90 -3.18
N TYR A 238 10.71 -20.34 -2.80
CA TYR A 238 9.72 -19.49 -2.12
C TYR A 238 9.40 -19.97 -0.71
N TYR A 239 8.91 -19.07 0.14
CA TYR A 239 8.38 -19.42 1.45
C TYR A 239 6.97 -19.97 1.30
N GLU A 240 6.82 -21.31 1.41
CA GLU A 240 5.54 -22.00 1.23
C GLU A 240 4.48 -21.51 2.23
N SER A 241 4.83 -21.40 3.51
CA SER A 241 3.93 -20.92 4.55
C SER A 241 3.41 -19.50 4.28
N ILE A 242 4.23 -18.65 3.62
CA ILE A 242 3.86 -17.29 3.28
C ILE A 242 2.97 -17.25 2.04
N LEU A 243 3.22 -18.11 1.04
CA LEU A 243 2.32 -18.29 -0.09
C LEU A 243 0.92 -18.71 0.36
N GLU A 244 0.84 -19.62 1.31
CA GLU A 244 -0.43 -20.10 1.88
C GLU A 244 -1.22 -19.00 2.60
N CYS A 245 -0.56 -17.95 3.09
CA CYS A 245 -1.25 -16.81 3.71
C CYS A 245 -2.19 -16.05 2.75
N GLY A 246 -2.00 -16.16 1.42
CA GLY A 246 -2.89 -15.60 0.41
C GLY A 246 -4.18 -16.39 0.17
N THR A 247 -4.48 -17.38 1.01
CA THR A 247 -5.62 -18.29 0.90
C THR A 247 -6.84 -17.73 1.64
N PHE A 248 -7.99 -17.71 0.96
CA PHE A 248 -9.29 -17.43 1.57
C PHE A 248 -10.13 -18.71 1.55
N GLY A 249 -10.49 -19.21 2.74
CA GLY A 249 -11.00 -20.57 2.88
C GLY A 249 -9.91 -21.59 2.54
N ASP A 250 -10.16 -22.43 1.52
CA ASP A 250 -9.22 -23.47 1.09
C ASP A 250 -8.55 -23.14 -0.27
N GLU A 251 -8.76 -21.95 -0.83
CA GLU A 251 -8.33 -21.58 -2.17
C GLU A 251 -7.41 -20.35 -2.15
N LEU A 252 -6.31 -20.39 -2.92
CA LEU A 252 -5.35 -19.30 -3.08
C LEU A 252 -5.90 -18.24 -4.03
N TYR A 253 -6.08 -17.01 -3.57
CA TYR A 253 -6.61 -15.90 -4.36
C TYR A 253 -5.67 -14.73 -4.53
N VAL A 254 -4.72 -14.53 -3.60
CA VAL A 254 -3.80 -13.41 -3.63
C VAL A 254 -2.36 -13.84 -3.48
N LEU A 255 -1.48 -13.13 -4.17
CA LEU A 255 -0.03 -13.19 -3.99
C LEU A 255 0.45 -11.79 -3.62
N PHE A 256 1.57 -11.69 -2.93
CA PHE A 256 2.15 -10.41 -2.55
C PHE A 256 3.67 -10.46 -2.73
N PRO A 257 4.25 -9.49 -3.46
CA PRO A 257 5.66 -9.52 -3.82
C PRO A 257 6.59 -9.21 -2.66
N ALA A 258 6.14 -8.34 -1.73
CA ALA A 258 6.92 -7.90 -0.59
C ALA A 258 6.05 -7.80 0.66
N PHE A 259 6.65 -7.98 1.83
CA PHE A 259 5.94 -7.99 3.11
C PHE A 259 6.87 -7.64 4.29
N SER A 260 6.26 -7.40 5.43
CA SER A 260 6.91 -7.34 6.74
C SER A 260 6.27 -8.35 7.69
N VAL A 261 6.99 -8.76 8.71
CA VAL A 261 6.46 -9.63 9.78
C VAL A 261 6.18 -8.78 11.01
N GLU A 262 4.96 -8.80 11.51
CA GLU A 262 4.62 -8.10 12.74
C GLU A 262 4.92 -8.98 13.94
N ILE A 263 5.71 -8.47 14.86
CA ILE A 263 6.17 -9.22 16.02
C ILE A 263 6.05 -8.42 17.30
N PHE A 264 6.01 -9.15 18.39
CA PHE A 264 6.12 -8.63 19.74
C PHE A 264 7.49 -8.99 20.30
N SER A 265 8.28 -7.99 20.73
CA SER A 265 9.61 -8.16 21.28
C SER A 265 9.65 -7.82 22.78
N ALA A 266 10.43 -8.58 23.53
CA ALA A 266 10.70 -8.34 24.93
C ALA A 266 12.04 -8.98 25.34
N PRO A 267 12.66 -8.55 26.45
CA PRO A 267 13.82 -9.25 27.02
C PRO A 267 13.48 -10.70 27.35
N GLU A 268 14.37 -11.65 27.05
CA GLU A 268 14.19 -13.08 27.34
C GLU A 268 13.93 -13.38 28.83
N THR A 269 14.43 -12.55 29.71
CA THR A 269 14.18 -12.64 31.16
C THR A 269 12.73 -12.37 31.54
N ILE A 270 12.00 -11.64 30.72
CA ILE A 270 10.57 -11.31 30.93
C ILE A 270 9.71 -12.26 30.11
N LEU A 271 10.01 -12.39 28.82
CA LEU A 271 9.29 -13.24 27.88
C LEU A 271 10.25 -14.33 27.39
N PRO A 272 10.25 -15.53 27.97
CA PRO A 272 11.05 -16.63 27.47
C PRO A 272 10.69 -16.99 26.03
N GLU A 273 11.66 -17.42 25.26
CA GLU A 273 11.49 -17.84 23.88
C GLU A 273 10.32 -18.82 23.73
N SER A 274 9.53 -18.66 22.69
CA SER A 274 8.36 -19.50 22.39
C SER A 274 7.13 -19.34 23.32
N ARG A 275 7.16 -18.42 24.28
CA ARG A 275 6.00 -18.18 25.13
C ARG A 275 5.02 -17.22 24.43
N LYS A 276 3.85 -17.75 24.08
CA LYS A 276 2.71 -16.96 23.58
C LYS A 276 1.96 -16.31 24.76
N ILE A 277 1.49 -15.09 24.55
CA ILE A 277 0.66 -14.35 25.53
C ILE A 277 -0.79 -14.43 25.05
N GLU A 278 -1.58 -15.27 25.69
CA GLU A 278 -2.96 -15.58 25.27
C GLU A 278 -4.02 -14.80 26.04
N THR A 279 -3.69 -14.33 27.25
CA THR A 279 -4.67 -13.67 28.12
C THR A 279 -4.15 -12.37 28.70
N CYS A 280 -5.08 -11.44 28.99
CA CYS A 280 -4.77 -10.18 29.67
C CYS A 280 -4.08 -10.40 31.03
N GLN A 281 -4.44 -11.48 31.75
CA GLN A 281 -3.81 -11.83 33.01
C GLN A 281 -2.34 -12.22 32.82
N GLN A 282 -2.03 -13.05 31.80
CA GLN A 282 -0.64 -13.42 31.48
C GLN A 282 0.19 -12.19 31.10
N PHE A 283 -0.40 -11.25 30.35
CA PHE A 283 0.26 -10.01 29.98
C PHE A 283 0.61 -9.17 31.24
N ASP A 284 -0.36 -8.99 32.13
CA ASP A 284 -0.14 -8.27 33.40
C ASP A 284 0.91 -8.96 34.28
N GLU A 285 0.86 -10.27 34.42
CA GLU A 285 1.84 -11.04 35.22
C GLU A 285 3.27 -10.87 34.69
N LEU A 286 3.45 -10.76 33.38
CA LEU A 286 4.76 -10.61 32.75
C LEU A 286 5.29 -9.17 32.87
N PHE A 287 4.48 -8.17 32.54
CA PHE A 287 4.96 -6.82 32.29
C PHE A 287 4.66 -5.82 33.40
N LEU A 288 3.56 -6.00 34.15
CA LEU A 288 3.19 -5.05 35.21
C LEU A 288 4.28 -4.85 36.28
N PRO A 289 5.07 -5.89 36.67
CA PRO A 289 6.18 -5.69 37.61
C PRO A 289 7.26 -4.70 37.14
N TYR A 290 7.38 -4.49 35.83
CA TYR A 290 8.35 -3.59 35.20
C TYR A 290 7.73 -2.24 34.80
N CYS A 291 6.43 -2.06 35.04
CA CYS A 291 5.66 -0.87 34.66
C CYS A 291 5.07 -0.18 35.90
N PRO A 292 5.88 0.37 36.80
CA PRO A 292 5.40 0.92 38.07
C PRO A 292 4.42 2.10 37.92
N ASN A 293 4.44 2.77 36.75
CA ASN A 293 3.57 3.90 36.43
C ASN A 293 2.48 3.54 35.39
N GLY A 294 2.28 2.25 35.11
CA GLY A 294 1.38 1.78 34.06
C GLY A 294 2.08 1.60 32.69
N TYR A 295 1.31 1.26 31.68
CA TYR A 295 1.80 0.93 30.33
C TYR A 295 1.89 2.20 29.46
N GLY A 296 2.92 3.02 29.65
CA GLY A 296 3.07 4.32 28.96
C GLY A 296 3.52 4.26 27.48
N TRP A 297 3.88 3.08 26.97
CA TRP A 297 4.58 2.93 25.68
C TRP A 297 3.73 2.48 24.51
N THR A 298 2.50 2.15 24.75
CA THR A 298 1.51 1.83 23.74
C THR A 298 0.18 2.45 24.13
N THR A 299 -0.70 2.66 23.16
CA THR A 299 -1.97 3.33 23.42
C THR A 299 -3.13 2.35 23.46
N GLN A 300 -4.23 2.80 24.04
CA GLN A 300 -5.49 2.05 24.10
C GLN A 300 -5.91 1.50 22.73
N ASN A 301 -5.78 2.30 21.67
CA ASN A 301 -6.18 1.92 20.33
C ASN A 301 -5.23 0.88 19.71
N ILE A 302 -3.91 0.98 19.97
CA ILE A 302 -2.97 -0.04 19.49
C ILE A 302 -3.28 -1.39 20.13
N VAL A 303 -3.51 -1.40 21.44
CA VAL A 303 -3.85 -2.64 22.15
C VAL A 303 -5.22 -3.20 21.73
N LEU A 304 -6.19 -2.32 21.46
CA LEU A 304 -7.47 -2.71 20.91
C LEU A 304 -7.31 -3.40 19.54
N ASN A 305 -6.44 -2.87 18.68
CA ASN A 305 -6.13 -3.49 17.39
C ASN A 305 -5.45 -4.86 17.53
N TRP A 306 -4.60 -5.09 18.55
CA TRP A 306 -4.03 -6.44 18.78
C TRP A 306 -5.11 -7.49 19.01
N PHE A 307 -6.19 -7.13 19.70
CA PHE A 307 -7.31 -8.03 19.88
C PHE A 307 -8.13 -8.19 18.59
N LEU A 308 -8.46 -7.07 17.94
CA LEU A 308 -9.43 -7.06 16.84
C LEU A 308 -8.86 -7.65 15.55
N ASN A 309 -7.55 -7.57 15.33
CA ASN A 309 -6.92 -8.13 14.12
C ASN A 309 -7.29 -9.60 13.89
N ASP A 310 -7.45 -10.38 14.97
CA ASP A 310 -7.68 -11.81 14.87
C ASP A 310 -9.05 -12.24 15.42
N SER A 311 -9.67 -11.43 16.27
CA SER A 311 -10.92 -11.82 16.95
C SER A 311 -12.16 -11.09 16.46
N LEU A 312 -12.05 -10.24 15.42
CA LEU A 312 -13.21 -9.50 14.91
C LEU A 312 -14.34 -10.43 14.46
N SER A 313 -14.01 -11.57 13.86
CA SER A 313 -14.97 -12.59 13.44
C SER A 313 -15.76 -13.24 14.59
N GLU A 314 -15.31 -13.09 15.85
CA GLU A 314 -16.09 -13.52 17.02
C GLU A 314 -17.27 -12.60 17.32
N PHE A 315 -17.19 -11.36 16.84
CA PHE A 315 -18.17 -10.29 17.11
C PHE A 315 -18.98 -9.90 15.88
N VAL A 316 -18.51 -10.22 14.67
CA VAL A 316 -19.13 -9.82 13.40
C VAL A 316 -19.31 -11.03 12.50
N ASP A 317 -20.54 -11.29 12.10
CA ASP A 317 -20.91 -12.28 11.10
C ASP A 317 -21.30 -11.55 9.80
N TYR A 318 -20.40 -11.59 8.81
CA TYR A 318 -20.59 -10.94 7.53
C TYR A 318 -21.64 -11.66 6.64
N ASP A 319 -21.86 -12.95 6.85
CA ASP A 319 -22.82 -13.74 6.08
C ASP A 319 -24.26 -13.39 6.50
N THR A 320 -24.49 -13.32 7.81
CA THR A 320 -25.81 -12.95 8.36
C THR A 320 -26.00 -11.43 8.50
N LYS A 321 -24.93 -10.65 8.33
CA LYS A 321 -24.89 -9.19 8.53
C LYS A 321 -25.30 -8.78 9.96
N GLU A 322 -24.87 -9.57 10.92
CA GLU A 322 -25.15 -9.35 12.35
C GLU A 322 -23.85 -9.08 13.12
N SER A 323 -23.96 -8.29 14.17
CA SER A 323 -22.87 -8.10 15.13
C SER A 323 -23.33 -8.38 16.56
N ASN A 324 -22.39 -8.75 17.42
CA ASN A 324 -22.66 -9.02 18.83
C ASN A 324 -21.46 -8.63 19.70
N PHE A 325 -21.34 -7.34 19.99
CA PHE A 325 -20.34 -6.78 20.90
C PHE A 325 -20.81 -6.77 22.39
N GLN A 326 -22.05 -7.12 22.67
CA GLN A 326 -22.62 -7.17 24.02
C GLN A 326 -22.24 -8.48 24.74
N GLN A 327 -20.96 -8.82 24.73
CA GLN A 327 -20.38 -10.05 25.33
C GLN A 327 -19.34 -9.70 26.41
N ASN A 328 -19.18 -10.57 27.38
CA ASN A 328 -18.19 -10.40 28.45
C ASN A 328 -16.76 -10.32 27.91
N SER A 329 -16.42 -11.10 26.87
CA SER A 329 -15.11 -11.08 26.23
C SER A 329 -14.76 -9.68 25.69
N PHE A 330 -15.71 -9.01 25.04
CA PHE A 330 -15.51 -7.65 24.56
C PHE A 330 -15.39 -6.63 25.71
N TYR A 331 -16.19 -6.79 26.77
CA TYR A 331 -16.10 -5.91 27.95
C TYR A 331 -14.76 -6.04 28.66
N GLU A 332 -14.24 -7.27 28.80
CA GLU A 332 -12.92 -7.53 29.39
C GLU A 332 -11.80 -6.97 28.52
N MET A 333 -11.92 -7.08 27.21
CA MET A 333 -11.01 -6.49 26.23
C MET A 333 -10.94 -4.96 26.42
N LEU A 334 -12.06 -4.25 26.39
CA LEU A 334 -12.08 -2.80 26.58
C LEU A 334 -11.58 -2.39 27.98
N ALA A 335 -11.90 -3.16 29.02
CA ALA A 335 -11.42 -2.90 30.37
C ALA A 335 -9.89 -3.07 30.47
N PHE A 336 -9.31 -4.01 29.73
CA PHE A 336 -7.87 -4.17 29.64
C PHE A 336 -7.23 -3.02 28.87
N CYS A 337 -7.75 -2.65 27.69
CA CYS A 337 -7.27 -1.51 26.90
C CYS A 337 -7.24 -0.21 27.72
N LYS A 338 -8.19 -0.01 28.61
CA LYS A 338 -8.26 1.18 29.49
C LYS A 338 -7.08 1.34 30.45
N LYS A 339 -6.25 0.31 30.65
CA LYS A 339 -5.01 0.38 31.44
C LYS A 339 -3.89 1.13 30.73
N PHE A 340 -4.02 1.36 29.44
CA PHE A 340 -3.07 2.03 28.59
C PHE A 340 -3.45 3.50 28.39
N PRO A 341 -2.50 4.40 28.09
CA PRO A 341 -2.81 5.82 27.85
C PRO A 341 -3.55 6.03 26.52
N VAL A 342 -4.24 7.15 26.40
CA VAL A 342 -4.87 7.60 25.15
C VAL A 342 -3.83 8.01 24.13
N GLU A 343 -2.78 8.71 24.58
CA GLU A 343 -1.68 9.18 23.76
C GLU A 343 -0.37 8.63 24.31
N PHE A 344 0.62 8.50 23.44
CA PHE A 344 1.96 8.09 23.87
C PHE A 344 2.49 9.07 24.92
N GLU A 345 2.78 8.57 26.09
CA GLU A 345 3.61 9.29 27.03
C GLU A 345 5.06 9.24 26.52
N ALA A 346 5.79 10.36 26.66
CA ALA A 346 7.17 10.43 26.18
C ALA A 346 7.97 9.23 26.68
N ALA A 347 8.56 8.46 25.77
CA ALA A 347 9.27 7.23 26.05
C ALA A 347 10.28 7.43 27.17
N THR A 348 9.97 6.91 28.35
CA THR A 348 10.99 6.69 29.39
C THR A 348 11.80 5.47 28.96
N ALA A 349 13.08 5.48 29.22
CA ALA A 349 14.08 4.60 28.66
C ALA A 349 13.89 3.08 28.89
N ASP A 350 12.96 2.64 29.74
CA ASP A 350 12.81 1.26 30.18
C ASP A 350 11.51 0.63 29.65
N GLN A 351 11.39 0.45 28.32
CA GLN A 351 10.24 -0.27 27.72
C GLN A 351 10.46 -1.78 27.82
N PRO A 352 9.63 -2.53 28.60
CA PRO A 352 9.81 -3.97 28.75
C PRO A 352 9.26 -4.79 27.58
N PHE A 353 8.62 -4.17 26.60
CA PHE A 353 8.13 -4.78 25.37
C PHE A 353 7.91 -3.77 24.26
N ARG A 354 7.91 -4.23 23.03
CA ARG A 354 7.60 -3.43 21.83
C ARG A 354 6.86 -4.27 20.79
N THR A 355 6.09 -3.61 19.94
CA THR A 355 5.64 -4.18 18.66
C THR A 355 6.46 -3.54 17.55
N ILE A 356 6.97 -4.37 16.66
CA ILE A 356 7.78 -3.93 15.54
C ILE A 356 7.40 -4.69 14.27
N SER A 357 7.58 -4.03 13.12
CA SER A 357 7.48 -4.68 11.81
C SER A 357 8.89 -5.04 11.35
N LEU A 358 9.20 -6.32 11.31
CA LEU A 358 10.46 -6.82 10.76
C LEU A 358 10.41 -6.74 9.23
N ARG A 359 11.33 -5.99 8.66
CA ARG A 359 11.51 -5.81 7.22
C ARG A 359 12.81 -6.39 6.72
N SER A 360 13.79 -6.48 7.62
CA SER A 360 15.13 -6.97 7.34
C SER A 360 15.79 -7.47 8.63
N PRO A 361 16.96 -8.10 8.59
CA PRO A 361 17.73 -8.43 9.78
C PRO A 361 18.16 -7.22 10.62
N ALA A 362 18.14 -5.99 10.03
CA ALA A 362 18.55 -4.77 10.72
C ALA A 362 17.63 -4.44 11.92
N GLU A 363 16.33 -4.72 11.83
CA GLU A 363 15.42 -4.51 12.93
C GLU A 363 15.72 -5.44 14.10
N ILE A 364 16.16 -6.68 13.85
CA ILE A 364 16.58 -7.62 14.91
C ILE A 364 17.81 -7.09 15.63
N VAL A 365 18.85 -6.67 14.87
CA VAL A 365 20.06 -6.03 15.44
C VAL A 365 19.69 -4.77 16.23
N SER A 366 18.75 -3.98 15.72
CA SER A 366 18.27 -2.77 16.39
C SER A 366 17.59 -3.09 17.72
N GLU A 367 16.76 -4.15 17.79
CA GLU A 367 16.08 -4.57 19.01
C GLU A 367 17.06 -5.14 20.06
N GLU A 368 18.03 -5.95 19.64
CA GLU A 368 19.10 -6.42 20.54
C GLU A 368 19.84 -5.24 21.15
N ASN A 369 20.24 -4.27 20.35
CA ASN A 369 20.90 -3.06 20.81
C ASN A 369 20.00 -2.20 21.71
N HIS A 370 18.70 -2.12 21.40
CA HIS A 370 17.73 -1.39 22.21
C HIS A 370 17.71 -1.95 23.65
N TYR A 371 17.51 -3.24 23.84
CA TYR A 371 17.43 -3.83 25.17
C TYR A 371 18.81 -3.92 25.87
N ALA A 372 19.91 -4.05 25.13
CA ALA A 372 21.26 -4.02 25.70
C ALA A 372 21.64 -2.64 26.29
N LEU A 373 21.06 -1.55 25.81
CA LEU A 373 21.27 -0.20 26.37
C LEU A 373 20.58 0.02 27.72
N PHE A 374 19.62 -0.81 28.05
CA PHE A 374 18.89 -0.71 29.33
C PHE A 374 19.49 -1.65 30.36
N SER A 375 20.22 -1.09 31.30
CA SER A 375 20.93 -1.83 32.36
C SER A 375 20.05 -2.71 33.25
N SER A 376 18.71 -2.63 33.08
CA SER A 376 17.74 -3.49 33.75
C SER A 376 17.56 -4.85 33.10
N PHE A 377 18.00 -5.01 31.83
CA PHE A 377 17.77 -6.19 31.02
C PHE A 377 19.12 -6.73 30.53
N ASP A 378 19.71 -7.61 31.31
CA ASP A 378 21.01 -8.26 31.01
C ASP A 378 20.79 -9.60 30.29
N ALA A 379 19.98 -9.59 29.20
CA ALA A 379 19.61 -10.80 28.48
C ALA A 379 19.30 -10.50 27.01
N GLY A 380 19.32 -11.55 26.17
CA GLY A 380 18.90 -11.51 24.76
C GLY A 380 17.44 -11.04 24.58
N VAL A 381 17.06 -10.88 23.35
CA VAL A 381 15.70 -10.50 22.95
C VAL A 381 14.89 -11.73 22.54
N SER A 382 13.69 -11.85 23.06
CA SER A 382 12.71 -12.82 22.61
C SER A 382 11.73 -12.17 21.63
N PHE A 383 11.39 -12.91 20.59
CA PHE A 383 10.39 -12.56 19.60
C PHE A 383 9.19 -13.51 19.69
N SER A 384 8.00 -12.97 19.77
CA SER A 384 6.74 -13.70 19.90
C SER A 384 5.71 -13.17 18.90
N PRO A 385 4.72 -13.97 18.50
CA PRO A 385 3.50 -13.45 17.89
C PRO A 385 2.88 -12.33 18.73
N LEU A 386 2.04 -11.50 18.10
CA LEU A 386 1.32 -10.46 18.83
C LEU A 386 0.56 -11.06 20.02
N PRO A 387 0.47 -10.35 21.17
CA PRO A 387 -0.36 -10.77 22.28
C PRO A 387 -1.81 -10.94 21.85
N PHE A 388 -2.46 -11.95 22.41
CA PHE A 388 -3.89 -12.25 22.21
C PHE A 388 -4.25 -12.80 20.82
N SER A 389 -3.28 -12.98 19.92
CA SER A 389 -3.52 -13.60 18.62
C SER A 389 -4.10 -15.00 18.77
N SER A 390 -5.08 -15.34 17.95
CA SER A 390 -5.63 -16.70 17.85
C SER A 390 -4.70 -17.66 17.11
N TYR A 391 -3.79 -17.11 16.28
CA TYR A 391 -2.81 -17.85 15.50
C TYR A 391 -1.62 -18.34 16.34
N ALA A 392 -1.00 -19.43 15.92
CA ALA A 392 0.15 -20.00 16.64
C ALA A 392 1.47 -19.35 16.23
N GLY A 393 1.56 -18.85 15.01
CA GLY A 393 2.73 -18.27 14.40
C GLY A 393 2.67 -16.74 14.30
N PHE A 394 3.45 -16.22 13.37
CA PHE A 394 3.57 -14.78 13.13
C PHE A 394 2.68 -14.36 11.98
N GLY A 395 2.14 -13.15 12.08
CA GLY A 395 1.40 -12.51 10.99
C GLY A 395 2.31 -11.71 10.07
N VAL A 396 1.97 -11.69 8.79
CA VAL A 396 2.62 -10.83 7.80
C VAL A 396 1.70 -9.69 7.37
N ASN A 397 2.31 -8.53 7.12
CA ASN A 397 1.66 -7.38 6.49
C ASN A 397 2.23 -7.24 5.09
N ALA A 398 1.39 -7.34 4.07
CA ALA A 398 1.75 -7.04 2.70
C ALA A 398 1.28 -5.63 2.35
N ASP A 399 2.09 -4.91 1.57
CA ASP A 399 1.73 -3.55 1.16
C ASP A 399 0.90 -3.55 -0.11
N SER A 400 1.10 -4.56 -0.94
CA SER A 400 0.33 -4.73 -2.17
C SER A 400 0.03 -6.20 -2.44
N TYR A 401 -1.06 -6.43 -3.12
CA TYR A 401 -1.60 -7.74 -3.44
C TYR A 401 -1.81 -7.87 -4.93
N LEU A 402 -1.46 -9.02 -5.48
CA LEU A 402 -1.76 -9.43 -6.84
C LEU A 402 -2.92 -10.42 -6.81
N ALA A 403 -3.98 -10.11 -7.54
CA ALA A 403 -5.11 -10.99 -7.74
C ALA A 403 -5.46 -11.06 -9.24
N VAL A 404 -5.98 -12.19 -9.69
CA VAL A 404 -6.43 -12.37 -11.07
C VAL A 404 -7.95 -12.38 -11.09
N THR A 405 -8.54 -11.59 -11.97
CA THR A 405 -10.00 -11.53 -12.06
C THR A 405 -10.56 -12.73 -12.84
N ARG A 406 -11.81 -13.08 -12.56
CA ARG A 406 -12.49 -14.16 -13.27
C ARG A 406 -12.74 -13.85 -14.75
N ALA A 407 -12.72 -12.58 -15.13
CA ALA A 407 -12.87 -12.13 -16.51
C ALA A 407 -11.64 -12.44 -17.38
N CYS A 408 -10.47 -12.59 -16.77
CA CYS A 408 -9.22 -12.91 -17.47
C CYS A 408 -9.32 -14.21 -18.26
N GLN A 409 -8.93 -14.15 -19.55
CA GLN A 409 -8.92 -15.29 -20.46
C GLN A 409 -7.49 -15.68 -20.90
N ASN A 410 -6.47 -14.93 -20.44
CA ASN A 410 -5.11 -15.06 -20.93
C ASN A 410 -4.15 -15.58 -19.88
N ASP A 411 -4.23 -16.87 -19.58
CA ASP A 411 -3.38 -17.54 -18.59
C ASP A 411 -1.88 -17.42 -18.90
N GLU A 412 -1.51 -17.41 -20.19
CA GLU A 412 -0.10 -17.36 -20.60
C GLU A 412 0.52 -16.00 -20.25
N ALA A 413 -0.19 -14.91 -20.50
CA ALA A 413 0.28 -13.57 -20.15
C ALA A 413 0.31 -13.33 -18.64
N VAL A 414 -0.70 -13.82 -17.91
CA VAL A 414 -0.70 -13.76 -16.44
C VAL A 414 0.48 -14.55 -15.86
N ASN A 415 0.70 -15.78 -16.35
CA ASN A 415 1.85 -16.57 -15.92
C ASN A 415 3.19 -15.90 -16.23
N ALA A 416 3.31 -15.24 -17.38
CA ALA A 416 4.51 -14.49 -17.72
C ALA A 416 4.75 -13.33 -16.74
N LEU A 417 3.69 -12.57 -16.41
CA LEU A 417 3.78 -11.48 -15.44
C LEU A 417 4.15 -12.00 -14.05
N LEU A 418 3.50 -13.05 -13.55
CA LEU A 418 3.80 -13.61 -12.23
C LEU A 418 5.24 -14.14 -12.16
N ARG A 419 5.71 -14.87 -13.19
CA ARG A 419 7.10 -15.34 -13.24
C ARG A 419 8.10 -14.18 -13.22
N PHE A 420 7.79 -13.09 -13.93
CA PHE A 420 8.63 -11.90 -13.94
C PHE A 420 8.68 -11.25 -12.55
N ILE A 421 7.51 -10.99 -11.92
CA ILE A 421 7.43 -10.33 -10.62
C ILE A 421 8.14 -11.15 -9.52
N PHE A 422 8.01 -12.47 -9.56
CA PHE A 422 8.54 -13.35 -8.51
C PHE A 422 9.92 -13.94 -8.83
N CYS A 423 10.57 -13.60 -9.96
CA CYS A 423 11.95 -14.00 -10.20
C CYS A 423 12.93 -13.28 -9.25
N THR A 424 14.10 -13.87 -9.06
CA THR A 424 15.09 -13.37 -8.09
C THR A 424 15.50 -11.92 -8.36
N ASP A 425 15.76 -11.56 -9.60
CA ASP A 425 16.28 -10.22 -9.94
C ASP A 425 15.21 -9.14 -9.74
N THR A 426 13.99 -9.34 -10.22
CA THR A 426 12.86 -8.41 -9.99
C THR A 426 12.53 -8.29 -8.48
N GLN A 427 12.58 -9.38 -7.74
CA GLN A 427 12.33 -9.36 -6.29
C GLN A 427 13.43 -8.59 -5.53
N VAL A 428 14.69 -8.64 -5.97
CA VAL A 428 15.77 -7.79 -5.41
C VAL A 428 15.47 -6.31 -5.66
N GLU A 429 15.05 -5.95 -6.87
CA GLU A 429 14.68 -4.57 -7.21
C GLU A 429 13.49 -4.08 -6.38
N ILE A 430 12.44 -4.89 -6.26
CA ILE A 430 11.26 -4.57 -5.42
C ILE A 430 11.70 -4.32 -3.97
N ALA A 431 12.51 -5.21 -3.39
CA ALA A 431 12.96 -5.06 -2.01
C ALA A 431 13.80 -3.80 -1.78
N GLN A 432 14.63 -3.42 -2.75
CA GLN A 432 15.47 -2.21 -2.67
C GLN A 432 14.63 -0.93 -2.75
N GLN A 433 13.59 -0.91 -3.58
CA GLN A 433 12.67 0.20 -3.71
C GLN A 433 11.75 0.35 -2.49
N GLU A 434 11.40 -0.76 -1.83
CA GLU A 434 10.52 -0.84 -0.66
C GLU A 434 11.26 -0.68 0.69
N PHE A 435 12.35 0.07 0.73
CA PHE A 435 13.12 0.29 1.97
C PHE A 435 13.57 -0.99 2.69
N GLY A 436 13.98 -2.00 1.92
CA GLY A 436 14.58 -3.22 2.45
C GLY A 436 13.59 -4.26 2.96
N LYS A 437 12.36 -4.30 2.45
CA LYS A 437 11.36 -5.30 2.84
C LYS A 437 11.77 -6.72 2.49
N ILE A 438 11.14 -7.66 3.18
CA ILE A 438 11.27 -9.08 2.89
C ILE A 438 10.43 -9.39 1.65
N VAL A 439 11.00 -10.14 0.72
CA VAL A 439 10.29 -10.58 -0.49
C VAL A 439 10.01 -12.07 -0.45
N LEU A 440 9.08 -12.52 -1.29
CA LEU A 440 8.65 -13.91 -1.30
C LEU A 440 9.76 -14.87 -1.74
N ASN A 441 10.68 -14.44 -2.61
CA ASN A 441 11.78 -15.23 -3.13
C ASN A 441 12.95 -15.31 -2.12
N LYS A 442 13.28 -16.53 -1.67
CA LYS A 442 14.35 -16.78 -0.69
C LYS A 442 15.74 -16.35 -1.19
N GLN A 443 16.04 -16.64 -2.46
CA GLN A 443 17.35 -16.31 -3.03
C GLN A 443 17.54 -14.80 -3.15
N ALA A 444 16.47 -14.04 -3.44
CA ALA A 444 16.51 -12.59 -3.44
C ALA A 444 16.84 -12.03 -2.05
N ASN A 445 16.18 -12.54 -1.01
CA ASN A 445 16.49 -12.15 0.38
C ASN A 445 17.94 -12.54 0.77
N GLU A 446 18.38 -13.76 0.45
CA GLU A 446 19.75 -14.19 0.72
C GLU A 446 20.78 -13.29 0.05
N LYS A 447 20.55 -12.90 -1.21
CA LYS A 447 21.42 -11.97 -1.94
C LYS A 447 21.48 -10.60 -1.26
N LEU A 448 20.32 -10.02 -0.92
CA LEU A 448 20.21 -8.73 -0.25
C LEU A 448 20.90 -8.73 1.12
N TRP A 449 20.70 -9.78 1.90
CA TRP A 449 21.23 -9.85 3.27
C TRP A 449 22.71 -10.19 3.29
N SER A 450 23.22 -10.99 2.35
CA SER A 450 24.66 -11.29 2.25
C SER A 450 25.49 -10.09 1.80
N ASP A 451 24.90 -9.20 1.01
CA ASP A 451 25.59 -8.01 0.50
C ASP A 451 25.58 -6.84 1.51
N ALA A 452 24.73 -6.90 2.54
CA ALA A 452 24.53 -5.81 3.48
C ALA A 452 25.61 -5.73 4.56
N ASP A 453 25.96 -6.86 5.21
CA ASP A 453 26.97 -6.94 6.27
C ASP A 453 27.47 -8.39 6.42
N ASP A 454 28.75 -8.57 6.79
CA ASP A 454 29.38 -9.89 7.04
C ASP A 454 29.73 -10.12 8.52
N SER A 455 29.22 -9.29 9.43
CA SER A 455 29.44 -9.45 10.87
C SER A 455 28.77 -10.69 11.44
N GLY A 456 29.27 -11.19 12.57
CA GLY A 456 28.67 -12.33 13.25
C GLY A 456 27.29 -12.02 13.81
N GLU A 457 27.06 -10.78 14.24
CA GLU A 457 25.77 -10.27 14.73
C GLU A 457 24.71 -10.26 13.61
N TRP A 458 25.08 -9.77 12.44
CA TRP A 458 24.21 -9.77 11.25
C TRP A 458 23.83 -11.18 10.81
N LYS A 459 24.80 -12.12 10.79
CA LYS A 459 24.51 -13.51 10.43
C LYS A 459 23.53 -14.16 11.41
N LEU A 460 23.68 -13.90 12.71
CA LEU A 460 22.74 -14.39 13.71
C LEU A 460 21.35 -13.78 13.49
N ALA A 461 21.25 -12.48 13.21
CA ALA A 461 19.99 -11.83 12.92
C ALA A 461 19.31 -12.41 11.65
N CYS A 462 20.08 -12.74 10.61
CA CYS A 462 19.57 -13.44 9.43
C CYS A 462 19.00 -14.83 9.79
N GLU A 463 19.72 -15.62 10.60
CA GLU A 463 19.25 -16.93 11.06
C GLU A 463 17.96 -16.83 11.90
N MET A 464 17.89 -15.83 12.79
CA MET A 464 16.68 -15.56 13.58
C MET A 464 15.51 -15.15 12.70
N LEU A 465 15.71 -14.24 11.73
CA LEU A 465 14.66 -13.85 10.80
C LEU A 465 14.17 -15.04 9.98
N GLN A 466 15.06 -15.88 9.47
CA GLN A 466 14.67 -17.10 8.76
C GLN A 466 13.83 -18.03 9.63
N SER A 467 14.17 -18.18 10.93
CA SER A 467 13.39 -18.98 11.88
C SER A 467 11.99 -18.38 12.11
N ILE A 468 11.88 -17.06 12.16
CA ILE A 468 10.59 -16.36 12.28
C ILE A 468 9.75 -16.60 11.02
N LEU A 469 10.34 -16.47 9.82
CA LEU A 469 9.65 -16.68 8.54
C LEU A 469 9.09 -18.10 8.37
N GLN A 470 9.75 -19.10 8.92
CA GLN A 470 9.24 -20.50 8.94
C GLN A 470 8.02 -20.70 9.84
N ARG A 471 7.75 -19.75 10.74
CA ARG A 471 6.64 -19.79 11.69
C ARG A 471 5.52 -18.80 11.35
N VAL A 472 5.59 -18.18 10.19
CA VAL A 472 4.48 -17.37 9.65
C VAL A 472 3.34 -18.32 9.28
N ASP A 473 2.12 -17.98 9.70
CA ASP A 473 0.94 -18.82 9.46
C ASP A 473 -0.34 -18.01 9.08
N HIS A 474 -0.26 -16.68 9.03
CA HIS A 474 -1.41 -15.86 8.63
C HIS A 474 -1.01 -14.53 8.02
N LEU A 475 -1.95 -13.93 7.30
CA LEU A 475 -1.86 -12.60 6.74
C LEU A 475 -2.68 -11.64 7.62
N ASN A 476 -2.05 -10.58 8.10
CA ASN A 476 -2.71 -9.52 8.83
C ASN A 476 -3.57 -8.67 7.87
N GLY A 477 -4.56 -7.96 8.41
CA GLY A 477 -5.38 -7.04 7.61
C GLY A 477 -6.59 -7.67 6.91
N CYS A 478 -6.91 -8.94 7.22
CA CYS A 478 -8.20 -9.55 6.86
C CYS A 478 -9.34 -8.99 7.73
N VAL A 479 -9.24 -7.74 8.15
CA VAL A 479 -10.23 -7.07 8.98
C VAL A 479 -10.86 -5.91 8.22
N ASP A 480 -12.14 -5.72 8.45
CA ASP A 480 -12.86 -4.57 7.91
C ASP A 480 -12.48 -3.31 8.70
N TYR A 481 -11.64 -2.47 8.09
CA TYR A 481 -11.17 -1.23 8.73
C TYR A 481 -12.29 -0.27 9.10
N SER A 482 -13.38 -0.23 8.33
CA SER A 482 -14.55 0.60 8.67
C SER A 482 -15.21 0.13 9.96
N VAL A 483 -15.27 -1.19 10.18
CA VAL A 483 -15.74 -1.77 11.45
C VAL A 483 -14.77 -1.45 12.58
N ILE A 484 -13.46 -1.59 12.36
CA ILE A 484 -12.43 -1.22 13.36
C ILE A 484 -12.54 0.25 13.74
N GLU A 485 -12.71 1.13 12.76
CA GLU A 485 -12.87 2.57 13.00
C GLU A 485 -14.12 2.87 13.84
N ILE A 486 -15.26 2.26 13.52
CA ILE A 486 -16.48 2.38 14.34
C ILE A 486 -16.22 1.94 15.78
N ILE A 487 -15.53 0.81 15.97
CA ILE A 487 -15.21 0.29 17.31
C ILE A 487 -14.28 1.26 18.06
N ALA A 488 -13.24 1.78 17.41
CA ALA A 488 -12.29 2.70 18.00
C ALA A 488 -12.96 4.03 18.39
N GLU A 489 -13.77 4.60 17.51
CA GLU A 489 -14.52 5.84 17.78
C GLU A 489 -15.43 5.71 19.00
N GLU A 490 -16.28 4.69 19.06
CA GLU A 490 -17.22 4.49 20.16
C GLU A 490 -16.50 4.12 21.47
N SER A 491 -15.42 3.34 21.40
CA SER A 491 -14.63 2.94 22.57
C SER A 491 -13.99 4.13 23.28
N ASN A 492 -13.70 5.22 22.57
CA ASN A 492 -13.17 6.44 23.16
C ASN A 492 -14.08 7.00 24.28
N ALA A 493 -15.41 6.90 24.13
CA ALA A 493 -16.33 7.34 25.17
C ALA A 493 -16.21 6.53 26.48
N TYR A 494 -15.92 5.24 26.38
CA TYR A 494 -15.60 4.40 27.55
C TYR A 494 -14.23 4.74 28.14
N PHE A 495 -13.23 4.94 27.30
CA PHE A 495 -11.88 5.28 27.73
C PHE A 495 -11.82 6.61 28.48
N GLN A 496 -12.60 7.59 28.04
CA GLN A 496 -12.74 8.90 28.69
C GLN A 496 -13.68 8.90 29.90
N ALA A 497 -14.28 7.75 30.23
CA ALA A 497 -15.27 7.58 31.31
C ALA A 497 -16.60 8.35 31.10
N ASP A 498 -16.94 8.69 29.87
CA ASP A 498 -18.17 9.36 29.49
C ASP A 498 -19.35 8.41 29.32
N ALA A 499 -19.09 7.11 29.12
CA ALA A 499 -20.09 6.08 28.95
C ALA A 499 -19.71 4.76 29.64
N SER A 500 -20.71 3.92 29.93
CA SER A 500 -20.47 2.55 30.39
C SER A 500 -20.00 1.65 29.23
N VAL A 501 -19.33 0.55 29.55
CA VAL A 501 -18.89 -0.43 28.55
C VAL A 501 -20.10 -1.04 27.83
N GLN A 502 -21.21 -1.24 28.52
CA GLN A 502 -22.46 -1.76 27.96
C GLN A 502 -23.10 -0.79 26.96
N ASP A 503 -23.11 0.52 27.30
CA ASP A 503 -23.66 1.54 26.38
C ASP A 503 -22.79 1.66 25.12
N VAL A 504 -21.48 1.59 25.26
CA VAL A 504 -20.53 1.62 24.12
C VAL A 504 -20.73 0.40 23.22
N ALA A 505 -20.72 -0.80 23.79
CA ALA A 505 -20.93 -2.03 23.04
C ALA A 505 -22.28 -2.03 22.29
N SER A 506 -23.36 -1.50 22.92
CA SER A 506 -24.64 -1.38 22.25
C SER A 506 -24.62 -0.41 21.07
N ARG A 507 -23.88 0.71 21.17
CA ARG A 507 -23.70 1.65 20.05
C ARG A 507 -22.87 1.05 18.94
N ILE A 508 -21.80 0.33 19.27
CA ILE A 508 -21.00 -0.41 18.29
C ILE A 508 -21.87 -1.39 17.52
N ASP A 509 -22.65 -2.24 18.23
CA ASP A 509 -23.59 -3.18 17.58
C ASP A 509 -24.52 -2.48 16.59
N GLN A 510 -25.12 -1.37 16.98
CA GLN A 510 -26.05 -0.63 16.13
C GLN A 510 -25.36 -0.07 14.89
N ARG A 511 -24.18 0.54 15.05
CA ARG A 511 -23.45 1.15 13.93
C ARG A 511 -22.87 0.10 12.99
N VAL A 512 -22.29 -0.98 13.53
CA VAL A 512 -21.72 -2.06 12.73
C VAL A 512 -22.83 -2.80 11.98
N THR A 513 -23.94 -3.15 12.63
CA THR A 513 -25.07 -3.79 11.95
C THR A 513 -25.63 -2.90 10.82
N LEU A 514 -25.75 -1.58 11.04
CA LEU A 514 -26.18 -0.65 10.00
C LEU A 514 -25.19 -0.63 8.83
N TYR A 515 -23.90 -0.52 9.12
CA TYR A 515 -22.83 -0.55 8.11
C TYR A 515 -22.90 -1.85 7.27
N LEU A 516 -23.01 -3.01 7.91
CA LEU A 516 -23.12 -4.30 7.22
C LEU A 516 -24.37 -4.41 6.32
N MET A 517 -25.49 -3.79 6.73
CA MET A 517 -26.71 -3.73 5.92
C MET A 517 -26.57 -2.82 4.70
N GLU A 518 -25.73 -1.79 4.76
CA GLU A 518 -25.48 -0.85 3.66
C GLU A 518 -24.51 -1.43 2.61
N GLN A 519 -23.83 -2.53 2.91
CA GLN A 519 -22.92 -3.25 2.00
C GLN A 519 -23.69 -4.20 1.05
N GLU A 520 -24.71 -3.73 0.34
CA GLU A 520 -25.47 -4.54 -0.65
C GLU A 520 -24.74 -4.74 -1.97
#